data_6d489b427f4cd2319e653732c530db5a
#
_entry.id   6d489b427f4cd2319e653732c530db5a
#
_cell.length_a   1.000
_cell.length_b   1.000
_cell.length_c   1.000
_cell.angle_alpha   90.00
_cell.angle_beta   90.00
_cell.angle_gamma   90.00
#
_symmetry.space_group_name_H-M   'P 1'
#
loop_
_entity.id
_entity.type
_entity.pdbx_description
1 polymer ?
#
loop_
_entity_poly.entity_id
_entity_poly.type
_entity_poly.pdbx_seq_one_letter_code
_entity_poly.pdbx_strand_id
1 'polypeptide(L)'
;GKSWEEEHFENIPAIAAVTLLTNLQSNIRYIEGEALAELLKGIDAHDYRSNQLTAQVIPESRIVLRGTPYQASIVLSSIDTTKHPKIFVNGSLLPATSQGKLTLSTPSLGNFPLKGHIETELNDGTLVRSNFESSYTVIEPTATIAPTMMNVLYAGIDNPIRIAVPGIALQDISATISSGSLVRKGDLWIAHPAKAGGEVTIAVTARTPSGQVMPIAQSKLRVRSLPDPMPYLALTSAKGDVSRFKGGRIAKSSLLATGGVKAAIDDSFLEVNYTVLRFQLIAFDSMGNALPEASAGANFSERQLRQIQNTPRGRRLYITGIIARGPDGIERQIPSLELIIG
;
A
#
# COMPACT_ATOMS: atom_id res chain seq x y z
N GLY A 1 -37.80 -8.65 91.51
CA GLY A 1 -37.12 -9.65 90.63
C GLY A 1 -35.63 -9.48 90.74
N LYS A 2 -34.91 -10.56 90.72
CA LYS A 2 -33.45 -10.57 90.72
C LYS A 2 -32.92 -9.81 89.45
N SER A 3 -31.79 -9.16 89.59
CA SER A 3 -31.11 -8.57 88.42
C SER A 3 -30.53 -9.67 87.53
N TRP A 4 -30.25 -9.34 86.24
CA TRP A 4 -29.64 -10.33 85.29
C TRP A 4 -28.31 -10.88 85.81
N GLU A 5 -27.55 -10.06 86.48
CA GLU A 5 -26.27 -10.41 87.11
C GLU A 5 -26.48 -11.36 88.28
N GLU A 6 -27.50 -11.11 89.14
CA GLU A 6 -27.87 -12.01 90.27
C GLU A 6 -28.34 -13.38 89.75
N GLU A 7 -29.13 -13.40 88.65
CA GLU A 7 -29.67 -14.63 88.09
C GLU A 7 -28.57 -15.52 87.47
N HIS A 8 -27.50 -14.94 86.87
CA HIS A 8 -26.49 -15.70 86.20
C HIS A 8 -25.22 -15.92 86.98
N PHE A 9 -24.89 -15.15 88.05
CA PHE A 9 -23.64 -15.23 88.79
C PHE A 9 -23.81 -15.47 90.27
N GLU A 10 -25.02 -15.50 90.81
CA GLU A 10 -25.24 -15.82 92.22
C GLU A 10 -24.97 -17.33 92.52
N ASN A 11 -24.12 -17.65 93.53
CA ASN A 11 -23.77 -18.94 93.98
C ASN A 11 -23.07 -19.86 92.93
N ILE A 12 -22.42 -19.37 91.95
CA ILE A 12 -21.64 -20.13 90.98
C ILE A 12 -20.14 -20.08 91.32
N PRO A 13 -19.35 -21.18 91.09
CA PRO A 13 -17.92 -21.16 91.21
C PRO A 13 -17.26 -20.11 90.28
N ALA A 14 -16.16 -19.50 90.75
CA ALA A 14 -15.46 -18.44 89.90
C ALA A 14 -15.10 -18.91 88.49
N ILE A 15 -14.72 -20.22 88.38
CA ILE A 15 -14.35 -20.78 87.04
C ILE A 15 -15.59 -20.85 86.14
N ALA A 16 -16.77 -21.12 86.68
CA ALA A 16 -18.02 -21.10 85.87
C ALA A 16 -18.41 -19.69 85.44
N ALA A 17 -18.21 -18.66 86.31
CA ALA A 17 -18.42 -17.28 85.96
C ALA A 17 -17.48 -16.82 84.85
N VAL A 18 -16.20 -17.20 84.90
CA VAL A 18 -15.23 -16.89 83.82
C VAL A 18 -15.63 -17.55 82.50
N THR A 19 -16.09 -18.83 82.55
CA THR A 19 -16.54 -19.55 81.35
C THR A 19 -17.79 -18.85 80.73
N LEU A 20 -18.75 -18.46 81.56
CA LEU A 20 -19.97 -17.78 81.11
C LEU A 20 -19.67 -16.42 80.49
N LEU A 21 -18.76 -15.65 81.11
CA LEU A 21 -18.31 -14.35 80.54
C LEU A 21 -17.53 -14.51 79.19
N THR A 22 -16.69 -15.57 79.11
CA THR A 22 -15.95 -15.89 77.88
C THR A 22 -16.90 -16.32 76.78
N ASN A 23 -17.97 -17.05 77.11
CA ASN A 23 -19.01 -17.44 76.15
C ASN A 23 -19.79 -16.17 75.62
N LEU A 24 -20.19 -15.30 76.56
CA LEU A 24 -20.86 -14.05 76.22
C LEU A 24 -19.94 -13.16 75.30
N GLN A 25 -18.66 -13.08 75.63
CA GLN A 25 -17.69 -12.36 74.81
C GLN A 25 -17.56 -12.98 73.39
N SER A 26 -17.54 -14.29 73.29
CA SER A 26 -17.50 -15.01 72.04
C SER A 26 -18.77 -14.77 71.19
N ASN A 27 -19.94 -14.81 71.85
CA ASN A 27 -21.22 -14.53 71.15
C ASN A 27 -21.28 -13.10 70.62
N ILE A 28 -20.82 -12.10 71.42
CA ILE A 28 -20.77 -10.70 70.98
C ILE A 28 -19.87 -10.56 69.75
N ARG A 29 -18.66 -11.17 69.77
CA ARG A 29 -17.75 -11.16 68.59
C ARG A 29 -18.33 -11.85 67.36
N TYR A 30 -19.09 -12.92 67.58
CA TYR A 30 -19.79 -13.61 66.48
C TYR A 30 -20.85 -12.71 65.86
N ILE A 31 -21.69 -12.05 66.67
CA ILE A 31 -22.71 -11.13 66.16
C ILE A 31 -22.09 -9.93 65.49
N GLU A 32 -20.99 -9.40 66.06
CA GLU A 32 -20.26 -8.32 65.45
C GLU A 32 -19.68 -8.73 64.05
N GLY A 33 -19.15 -9.94 63.91
CA GLY A 33 -18.68 -10.51 62.67
C GLY A 33 -19.81 -10.67 61.62
N GLU A 34 -20.97 -11.16 62.02
CA GLU A 34 -22.14 -11.29 61.14
C GLU A 34 -22.65 -9.91 60.68
N ALA A 35 -22.74 -8.93 61.61
CA ALA A 35 -23.15 -7.57 61.26
C ALA A 35 -22.16 -6.89 60.31
N LEU A 36 -20.85 -7.07 60.49
CA LEU A 36 -19.82 -6.57 59.58
C LEU A 36 -19.93 -7.25 58.22
N ALA A 37 -20.14 -8.57 58.18
CA ALA A 37 -20.30 -9.30 56.91
C ALA A 37 -21.53 -8.78 56.13
N GLU A 38 -22.64 -8.52 56.82
CA GLU A 38 -23.84 -7.97 56.16
C GLU A 38 -23.67 -6.52 55.68
N LEU A 39 -22.95 -5.69 56.45
CA LEU A 39 -22.60 -4.34 56.02
C LEU A 39 -21.65 -4.30 54.83
N LEU A 40 -20.66 -5.22 54.80
CA LEU A 40 -19.71 -5.38 53.67
C LEU A 40 -20.40 -5.82 52.40
N LYS A 41 -21.40 -6.70 52.43
CA LYS A 41 -22.22 -7.05 51.28
C LYS A 41 -22.88 -5.82 50.64
N GLY A 42 -23.28 -4.84 51.45
CA GLY A 42 -23.86 -3.59 50.99
C GLY A 42 -22.82 -2.67 50.35
N ILE A 43 -21.57 -2.70 50.78
CA ILE A 43 -20.47 -1.86 50.25
C ILE A 43 -20.02 -2.35 48.90
N ASP A 44 -19.82 -3.67 48.71
CA ASP A 44 -19.44 -4.24 47.40
C ASP A 44 -20.52 -3.97 46.34
N ALA A 45 -21.78 -3.98 46.69
CA ALA A 45 -22.86 -3.63 45.76
C ALA A 45 -22.85 -2.13 45.36
N HIS A 46 -22.29 -1.22 46.21
CA HIS A 46 -22.21 0.21 45.92
C HIS A 46 -20.95 0.59 45.11
N ASP A 47 -19.87 -0.11 45.30
CA ASP A 47 -18.61 0.17 44.58
C ASP A 47 -18.70 -0.21 43.08
N TYR A 48 -19.49 -1.23 42.73
CA TYR A 48 -19.83 -1.57 41.34
C TYR A 48 -20.69 -0.54 40.63
N ARG A 49 -21.39 0.36 41.36
CA ARG A 49 -22.15 1.46 40.76
C ARG A 49 -21.30 2.64 40.31
N SER A 50 -20.05 2.71 40.74
CA SER A 50 -19.12 3.80 40.39
C SER A 50 -18.33 3.52 39.12
N ASN A 51 -18.21 2.27 38.65
CA ASN A 51 -17.63 1.94 37.38
C ASN A 51 -18.70 2.04 36.29
N GLN A 52 -18.71 3.14 35.56
CA GLN A 52 -19.54 3.29 34.35
C GLN A 52 -19.19 2.15 33.37
N LEU A 53 -20.10 1.16 33.29
CA LEU A 53 -20.05 0.14 32.27
C LEU A 53 -20.20 0.84 30.91
N THR A 54 -19.08 1.00 30.20
CA THR A 54 -19.07 1.68 28.91
C THR A 54 -19.13 0.64 27.80
N ALA A 55 -20.17 0.74 26.96
CA ALA A 55 -20.28 -0.06 25.76
C ALA A 55 -19.43 0.56 24.63
N GLN A 56 -18.63 -0.23 23.95
CA GLN A 56 -17.80 0.20 22.85
C GLN A 56 -18.02 -0.64 21.60
N VAL A 57 -18.00 0.00 20.44
CA VAL A 57 -18.02 -0.64 19.14
C VAL A 57 -16.61 -0.61 18.59
N ILE A 58 -16.02 -1.78 18.35
CA ILE A 58 -14.69 -1.96 17.76
C ILE A 58 -14.90 -2.47 16.33
N PRO A 59 -14.88 -1.58 15.31
CA PRO A 59 -15.03 -2.00 13.93
C PRO A 59 -13.71 -2.57 13.39
N GLU A 60 -13.79 -3.58 12.51
CA GLU A 60 -12.62 -4.02 11.74
C GLU A 60 -12.15 -2.92 10.78
N SER A 61 -13.11 -2.18 10.18
CA SER A 61 -12.86 -0.96 9.42
C SER A 61 -14.05 -0.01 9.53
N ARG A 62 -13.77 1.29 9.59
CA ARG A 62 -14.80 2.33 9.50
C ARG A 62 -15.18 2.68 8.07
N ILE A 63 -14.38 2.26 7.09
CA ILE A 63 -14.63 2.46 5.68
C ILE A 63 -14.73 1.08 5.03
N VAL A 64 -15.85 0.80 4.39
CA VAL A 64 -16.11 -0.47 3.69
C VAL A 64 -16.53 -0.22 2.26
N LEU A 65 -16.19 -1.15 1.38
CA LEU A 65 -16.61 -1.09 -0.01
C LEU A 65 -18.05 -1.57 -0.14
N ARG A 66 -18.84 -0.96 -1.02
CA ARG A 66 -20.20 -1.41 -1.33
C ARG A 66 -20.19 -2.89 -1.72
N GLY A 67 -21.09 -3.66 -1.11
CA GLY A 67 -21.19 -5.11 -1.32
C GLY A 67 -20.28 -5.95 -0.44
N THR A 68 -19.39 -5.36 0.37
CA THR A 68 -18.65 -6.08 1.42
C THR A 68 -19.33 -5.87 2.77
N PRO A 69 -19.49 -6.92 3.61
CA PRO A 69 -20.15 -6.73 4.90
C PRO A 69 -19.33 -5.83 5.83
N TYR A 70 -20.00 -4.92 6.55
CA TYR A 70 -19.41 -4.23 7.69
C TYR A 70 -19.33 -5.19 8.87
N GLN A 71 -18.16 -5.28 9.52
CA GLN A 71 -17.92 -6.15 10.68
C GLN A 71 -17.42 -5.31 11.85
N ALA A 72 -18.00 -5.56 13.02
CA ALA A 72 -17.61 -4.91 14.26
C ALA A 72 -17.83 -5.85 15.46
N SER A 73 -17.04 -5.65 16.51
CA SER A 73 -17.26 -6.26 17.81
C SER A 73 -17.84 -5.24 18.78
N ILE A 74 -18.96 -5.57 19.43
CA ILE A 74 -19.57 -4.75 20.46
C ILE A 74 -19.18 -5.35 21.80
N VAL A 75 -18.45 -4.58 22.60
CA VAL A 75 -17.89 -5.01 23.87
C VAL A 75 -18.28 -4.09 25.01
N LEU A 76 -18.34 -4.64 26.22
CA LEU A 76 -18.51 -3.90 27.45
C LEU A 76 -17.17 -3.81 28.18
N SER A 77 -16.80 -2.68 28.73
CA SER A 77 -15.49 -2.46 29.35
C SER A 77 -15.23 -3.25 30.63
N SER A 78 -16.27 -3.85 31.22
CA SER A 78 -16.16 -4.78 32.35
C SER A 78 -17.22 -5.86 32.20
N ILE A 79 -16.85 -7.14 32.13
CA ILE A 79 -17.77 -8.27 31.95
C ILE A 79 -17.54 -9.29 33.06
N ASP A 80 -18.60 -9.65 33.76
CA ASP A 80 -18.70 -10.95 34.43
C ASP A 80 -18.99 -11.99 33.35
N THR A 81 -18.03 -12.89 33.08
CA THR A 81 -18.10 -13.89 32.01
C THR A 81 -19.19 -14.95 32.22
N THR A 82 -19.88 -14.94 33.34
CA THR A 82 -20.97 -15.89 33.67
C THR A 82 -22.33 -15.49 33.13
N LYS A 83 -22.51 -14.19 32.74
CA LYS A 83 -23.78 -13.67 32.23
C LYS A 83 -23.62 -13.19 30.78
N HIS A 84 -24.56 -13.55 29.92
CA HIS A 84 -24.61 -13.10 28.53
C HIS A 84 -25.43 -11.81 28.42
N PRO A 85 -24.79 -10.64 28.14
CA PRO A 85 -25.51 -9.39 27.97
C PRO A 85 -26.38 -9.42 26.72
N LYS A 86 -27.53 -8.76 26.75
CA LYS A 86 -28.38 -8.52 25.58
C LYS A 86 -27.90 -7.27 24.85
N ILE A 87 -27.55 -7.42 23.57
CA ILE A 87 -27.04 -6.31 22.73
C ILE A 87 -28.11 -5.92 21.73
N PHE A 88 -28.52 -4.65 21.76
CA PHE A 88 -29.47 -4.07 20.81
C PHE A 88 -28.75 -3.13 19.86
N VAL A 89 -28.91 -3.34 18.56
CA VAL A 89 -28.29 -2.55 17.51
C VAL A 89 -29.40 -1.99 16.61
N ASN A 90 -29.47 -0.69 16.48
CA ASN A 90 -30.52 0.00 15.71
C ASN A 90 -31.93 -0.52 16.02
N GLY A 91 -32.20 -0.84 17.30
CA GLY A 91 -33.48 -1.33 17.79
C GLY A 91 -33.71 -2.85 17.65
N SER A 92 -32.78 -3.59 17.04
CA SER A 92 -32.88 -5.04 16.86
C SER A 92 -31.94 -5.78 17.83
N LEU A 93 -32.42 -6.87 18.44
CA LEU A 93 -31.64 -7.72 19.32
C LEU A 93 -30.60 -8.50 18.51
N LEU A 94 -29.33 -8.40 18.90
CA LEU A 94 -28.26 -9.21 18.33
C LEU A 94 -28.33 -10.64 18.92
N PRO A 95 -28.26 -11.71 18.10
CA PRO A 95 -28.30 -13.08 18.58
C PRO A 95 -27.18 -13.36 19.59
N ALA A 96 -27.48 -14.01 20.71
CA ALA A 96 -26.50 -14.37 21.74
C ALA A 96 -25.34 -15.23 21.16
N THR A 97 -25.62 -16.05 20.16
CA THR A 97 -24.64 -16.88 19.45
C THR A 97 -23.55 -16.07 18.71
N SER A 98 -23.79 -14.80 18.45
CA SER A 98 -22.82 -13.91 17.80
C SER A 98 -21.68 -13.45 18.70
N GLN A 99 -21.80 -13.64 20.03
CA GLN A 99 -20.81 -13.21 21.03
C GLN A 99 -20.38 -11.72 20.84
N GLY A 100 -21.34 -10.85 20.53
CA GLY A 100 -21.10 -9.43 20.29
C GLY A 100 -20.55 -9.09 18.89
N LYS A 101 -20.37 -10.07 18.02
CA LYS A 101 -19.98 -9.81 16.63
C LYS A 101 -21.18 -9.35 15.81
N LEU A 102 -21.05 -8.18 15.20
CA LEU A 102 -22.03 -7.57 14.32
C LEU A 102 -21.56 -7.69 12.88
N THR A 103 -22.46 -8.15 12.00
CA THR A 103 -22.22 -8.18 10.55
C THR A 103 -23.41 -7.53 9.85
N LEU A 104 -23.18 -6.46 9.10
CA LEU A 104 -24.21 -5.74 8.34
C LEU A 104 -23.90 -5.76 6.86
N SER A 105 -24.92 -5.95 6.01
CA SER A 105 -24.81 -5.79 4.57
C SER A 105 -24.72 -4.31 4.19
N THR A 106 -24.00 -3.99 3.12
CA THR A 106 -23.71 -2.62 2.69
C THR A 106 -24.15 -2.39 1.23
N PRO A 107 -25.45 -2.43 0.94
CA PRO A 107 -25.95 -2.29 -0.43
C PRO A 107 -25.89 -0.85 -0.95
N SER A 108 -25.93 0.15 -0.06
CA SER A 108 -26.01 1.57 -0.39
C SER A 108 -24.76 2.33 0.03
N LEU A 109 -24.41 3.37 -0.75
CA LEU A 109 -23.29 4.28 -0.45
C LEU A 109 -23.71 5.31 0.61
N GLY A 110 -22.75 5.79 1.37
CA GLY A 110 -22.97 6.87 2.34
C GLY A 110 -22.42 6.58 3.73
N ASN A 111 -22.74 7.44 4.67
CA ASN A 111 -22.38 7.30 6.08
C ASN A 111 -23.58 6.77 6.86
N PHE A 112 -23.38 5.68 7.57
CA PHE A 112 -24.43 4.97 8.31
C PHE A 112 -24.14 5.06 9.81
N PRO A 113 -25.02 5.72 10.59
CA PRO A 113 -24.89 5.73 12.03
C PRO A 113 -25.25 4.36 12.61
N LEU A 114 -24.52 3.96 13.63
CA LEU A 114 -24.73 2.74 14.40
C LEU A 114 -25.02 3.13 15.84
N LYS A 115 -26.25 2.97 16.29
CA LYS A 115 -26.67 3.29 17.65
C LYS A 115 -27.23 2.05 18.33
N GLY A 116 -26.99 1.95 19.62
CA GLY A 116 -27.52 0.82 20.36
C GLY A 116 -27.22 0.89 21.84
N HIS A 117 -27.53 -0.17 22.53
CA HIS A 117 -27.23 -0.32 23.95
C HIS A 117 -27.00 -1.79 24.29
N ILE A 118 -26.27 -1.99 25.36
CA ILE A 118 -26.08 -3.30 26.00
C ILE A 118 -26.91 -3.30 27.30
N GLU A 119 -27.71 -4.31 27.50
CA GLU A 119 -28.43 -4.57 28.74
C GLU A 119 -27.76 -5.73 29.49
N THR A 120 -27.37 -5.46 30.72
CA THR A 120 -26.75 -6.45 31.62
C THR A 120 -27.49 -6.46 32.94
N GLU A 121 -27.82 -7.64 33.43
CA GLU A 121 -28.42 -7.83 34.75
C GLU A 121 -27.31 -8.01 35.78
N LEU A 122 -27.26 -7.15 36.78
CA LEU A 122 -26.36 -7.26 37.92
C LEU A 122 -26.73 -8.43 38.83
N ASN A 123 -25.88 -8.74 39.81
CA ASN A 123 -26.12 -9.82 40.78
C ASN A 123 -27.32 -9.54 41.71
N ASP A 124 -27.71 -8.28 41.86
CA ASP A 124 -28.87 -7.85 42.63
C ASP A 124 -30.19 -7.85 41.84
N GLY A 125 -30.19 -8.28 40.58
CA GLY A 125 -31.33 -8.26 39.67
C GLY A 125 -31.57 -6.92 39.00
N THR A 126 -30.71 -5.90 39.20
CA THR A 126 -30.84 -4.59 38.56
C THR A 126 -30.40 -4.67 37.11
N LEU A 127 -31.23 -4.19 36.19
CA LEU A 127 -30.88 -4.05 34.76
C LEU A 127 -30.11 -2.74 34.53
N VAL A 128 -28.89 -2.85 34.08
CA VAL A 128 -28.05 -1.72 33.66
C VAL A 128 -28.03 -1.64 32.17
N ARG A 129 -28.26 -0.46 31.62
CA ARG A 129 -28.23 -0.15 30.18
C ARG A 129 -27.05 0.76 29.86
N SER A 130 -26.16 0.30 29.00
CA SER A 130 -25.00 1.08 28.49
C SER A 130 -25.18 1.40 27.02
N ASN A 131 -25.34 2.67 26.67
CA ASN A 131 -25.53 3.10 25.30
C ASN A 131 -24.19 3.18 24.56
N PHE A 132 -24.22 2.94 23.25
CA PHE A 132 -23.10 3.17 22.35
C PHE A 132 -23.55 3.87 21.07
N GLU A 133 -22.65 4.64 20.50
CA GLU A 133 -22.82 5.29 19.20
C GLU A 133 -21.53 5.15 18.38
N SER A 134 -21.66 4.80 17.12
CA SER A 134 -20.57 4.68 16.15
C SER A 134 -21.10 5.02 14.76
N SER A 135 -20.24 5.01 13.77
CA SER A 135 -20.64 5.12 12.36
C SER A 135 -19.64 4.43 11.45
N TYR A 136 -20.12 4.02 10.29
CA TYR A 136 -19.27 3.51 9.22
C TYR A 136 -19.68 4.14 7.89
N THR A 137 -18.71 4.23 6.97
CA THR A 137 -18.91 4.82 5.63
C THR A 137 -18.77 3.74 4.58
N VAL A 138 -19.76 3.64 3.70
CA VAL A 138 -19.74 2.76 2.53
C VAL A 138 -19.33 3.59 1.31
N ILE A 139 -18.24 3.21 0.67
CA ILE A 139 -17.72 3.86 -0.53
C ILE A 139 -17.86 2.95 -1.75
N GLU A 140 -17.90 3.57 -2.93
CA GLU A 140 -17.84 2.82 -4.19
C GLU A 140 -16.50 2.09 -4.31
N PRO A 141 -16.47 0.82 -4.74
CA PRO A 141 -15.23 0.17 -5.08
C PRO A 141 -14.59 0.87 -6.30
N THR A 142 -13.56 1.64 -6.06
CA THR A 142 -12.80 2.37 -7.08
C THR A 142 -11.33 2.04 -6.97
N ALA A 143 -10.62 2.02 -8.10
CA ALA A 143 -9.17 1.91 -8.11
C ALA A 143 -8.57 3.09 -8.87
N THR A 144 -7.49 3.63 -8.35
CA THR A 144 -6.65 4.55 -9.10
C THR A 144 -5.58 3.74 -9.80
N ILE A 145 -5.58 3.80 -11.14
CA ILE A 145 -4.56 3.22 -11.99
C ILE A 145 -3.81 4.40 -12.61
N ALA A 146 -2.62 4.65 -12.12
CA ALA A 146 -1.81 5.78 -12.56
C ALA A 146 -0.48 5.28 -13.15
N PRO A 147 -0.35 5.28 -14.49
CA PRO A 147 0.94 5.16 -15.13
C PRO A 147 1.83 6.34 -14.72
N THR A 148 3.07 6.08 -14.38
CA THR A 148 4.02 7.13 -14.00
C THR A 148 4.45 7.97 -15.21
N MET A 149 4.11 7.55 -16.43
CA MET A 149 4.44 8.18 -17.69
C MET A 149 3.17 8.60 -18.45
N MET A 150 2.55 9.72 -18.06
CA MET A 150 1.50 10.46 -18.81
C MET A 150 0.35 9.60 -19.41
N ASN A 151 -0.16 8.62 -18.72
CA ASN A 151 -1.24 7.70 -19.16
C ASN A 151 -0.96 6.93 -20.47
N VAL A 152 0.31 6.80 -20.84
CA VAL A 152 0.77 6.07 -22.01
C VAL A 152 1.69 4.95 -21.53
N LEU A 153 1.57 3.78 -22.14
CA LEU A 153 2.54 2.69 -22.01
C LEU A 153 3.39 2.64 -23.29
N TYR A 154 4.64 2.27 -23.15
CA TYR A 154 5.53 2.03 -24.27
C TYR A 154 5.76 0.54 -24.46
N ALA A 155 5.63 0.06 -25.70
CA ALA A 155 5.91 -1.33 -26.02
C ALA A 155 7.39 -1.64 -25.89
N GLY A 156 7.71 -2.86 -25.45
CA GLY A 156 9.08 -3.37 -25.39
C GLY A 156 9.92 -2.89 -24.19
N ILE A 157 9.34 -2.12 -23.29
CA ILE A 157 10.02 -1.68 -22.06
C ILE A 157 9.13 -1.91 -20.84
N ASP A 158 9.74 -1.86 -19.68
CA ASP A 158 9.07 -1.88 -18.39
C ASP A 158 8.39 -0.52 -18.14
N ASN A 159 7.06 -0.55 -17.93
CA ASN A 159 6.28 0.64 -17.61
C ASN A 159 5.81 0.52 -16.16
N PRO A 160 6.36 1.32 -15.24
CA PRO A 160 5.91 1.31 -13.86
C PRO A 160 4.52 1.95 -13.72
N ILE A 161 3.62 1.25 -13.02
CA ILE A 161 2.25 1.67 -12.76
C ILE A 161 1.99 1.58 -11.27
N ARG A 162 1.33 2.56 -10.71
CA ARG A 162 0.82 2.52 -9.34
C ARG A 162 -0.66 2.18 -9.36
N ILE A 163 -1.04 1.17 -8.60
CA ILE A 163 -2.43 0.76 -8.41
C ILE A 163 -2.75 0.85 -6.92
N ALA A 164 -3.78 1.61 -6.58
CA ALA A 164 -4.25 1.76 -5.21
C ALA A 164 -5.77 1.62 -5.16
N VAL A 165 -6.25 0.94 -4.15
CA VAL A 165 -7.68 0.78 -3.84
C VAL A 165 -7.90 1.27 -2.41
N PRO A 166 -8.71 2.32 -2.19
CA PRO A 166 -8.96 2.81 -0.84
C PRO A 166 -9.52 1.71 0.06
N GLY A 167 -8.98 1.58 1.27
CA GLY A 167 -9.43 0.61 2.25
C GLY A 167 -9.02 -0.85 2.03
N ILE A 168 -8.22 -1.14 1.00
CA ILE A 168 -7.69 -2.48 0.73
C ILE A 168 -6.16 -2.47 0.83
N ALA A 169 -5.62 -3.44 1.53
CA ALA A 169 -4.17 -3.60 1.62
C ALA A 169 -3.60 -4.03 0.26
N LEU A 170 -2.39 -3.55 -0.06
CA LEU A 170 -1.74 -3.84 -1.35
C LEU A 170 -1.62 -5.34 -1.66
N GLN A 171 -1.42 -6.16 -0.64
CA GLN A 171 -1.30 -7.63 -0.77
C GLN A 171 -2.60 -8.30 -1.25
N ASP A 172 -3.74 -7.67 -1.00
CA ASP A 172 -5.07 -8.16 -1.37
C ASP A 172 -5.54 -7.63 -2.74
N ILE A 173 -4.71 -6.81 -3.40
CA ILE A 173 -4.97 -6.29 -4.74
C ILE A 173 -4.30 -7.21 -5.76
N SER A 174 -5.06 -7.60 -6.78
CA SER A 174 -4.58 -8.29 -7.97
C SER A 174 -4.93 -7.49 -9.22
N ALA A 175 -4.04 -7.51 -10.22
CA ALA A 175 -4.27 -6.82 -11.48
C ALA A 175 -3.81 -7.68 -12.65
N THR A 176 -4.50 -7.53 -13.77
CA THR A 176 -4.20 -8.23 -15.03
C THR A 176 -4.20 -7.24 -16.18
N ILE A 177 -3.48 -7.56 -17.25
CA ILE A 177 -3.43 -6.78 -18.49
C ILE A 177 -3.93 -7.62 -19.66
N SER A 178 -4.67 -7.01 -20.59
CA SER A 178 -5.28 -7.72 -21.72
C SER A 178 -4.26 -8.20 -22.76
N SER A 179 -3.08 -7.56 -22.86
CA SER A 179 -2.02 -7.96 -23.77
C SER A 179 -0.65 -7.60 -23.21
N GLY A 180 0.26 -8.57 -23.18
CA GLY A 180 1.57 -8.44 -22.55
C GLY A 180 1.61 -9.06 -21.16
N SER A 181 2.49 -8.58 -20.30
CA SER A 181 2.62 -9.02 -18.91
C SER A 181 2.45 -7.86 -17.93
N LEU A 182 1.91 -8.17 -16.76
CA LEU A 182 1.78 -7.24 -15.64
C LEU A 182 2.24 -7.96 -14.37
N VAL A 183 3.33 -7.51 -13.80
CA VAL A 183 3.97 -8.16 -12.64
C VAL A 183 4.10 -7.17 -11.51
N ARG A 184 3.73 -7.57 -10.31
CA ARG A 184 3.94 -6.76 -9.11
C ARG A 184 5.40 -6.79 -8.66
N LYS A 185 5.96 -5.61 -8.39
CA LYS A 185 7.33 -5.43 -7.89
C LYS A 185 7.32 -4.41 -6.74
N GLY A 186 7.21 -4.91 -5.51
CA GLY A 186 7.02 -4.06 -4.32
C GLY A 186 5.68 -3.33 -4.35
N ASP A 187 5.73 -2.00 -4.30
CA ASP A 187 4.55 -1.11 -4.33
C ASP A 187 4.11 -0.72 -5.74
N LEU A 188 4.89 -1.13 -6.75
CA LEU A 188 4.61 -0.85 -8.14
C LEU A 188 4.21 -2.12 -8.90
N TRP A 189 3.48 -1.91 -9.99
CA TRP A 189 3.21 -2.90 -11.00
C TRP A 189 4.01 -2.56 -12.24
N ILE A 190 4.69 -3.53 -12.82
CA ILE A 190 5.46 -3.36 -14.04
C ILE A 190 4.65 -3.95 -15.18
N ALA A 191 4.17 -3.08 -16.07
CA ALA A 191 3.48 -3.48 -17.28
C ALA A 191 4.47 -3.56 -18.44
N HIS A 192 4.44 -4.68 -19.17
CA HIS A 192 5.23 -4.91 -20.38
C HIS A 192 4.29 -5.26 -21.53
N PRO A 193 3.73 -4.24 -22.25
CA PRO A 193 2.83 -4.47 -23.37
C PRO A 193 3.53 -5.18 -24.53
N ALA A 194 2.82 -6.11 -25.17
CA ALA A 194 3.42 -6.95 -26.23
C ALA A 194 3.65 -6.18 -27.55
N LYS A 195 2.76 -5.25 -27.91
CA LYS A 195 2.79 -4.54 -29.20
C LYS A 195 2.38 -3.08 -29.04
N ALA A 196 2.98 -2.21 -29.84
CA ALA A 196 2.57 -0.81 -29.97
C ALA A 196 1.36 -0.65 -30.92
N GLY A 197 0.69 0.50 -30.84
CA GLY A 197 -0.36 0.90 -31.78
C GLY A 197 -1.77 0.42 -31.41
N GLY A 198 -2.07 0.29 -30.12
CA GLY A 198 -3.40 -0.09 -29.67
C GLY A 198 -3.69 0.37 -28.24
N GLU A 199 -4.73 -0.19 -27.65
CA GLU A 199 -5.08 0.00 -26.26
C GLU A 199 -4.97 -1.35 -25.53
N VAL A 200 -4.54 -1.29 -24.29
CA VAL A 200 -4.61 -2.42 -23.36
C VAL A 200 -5.51 -2.06 -22.20
N THR A 201 -6.22 -3.04 -21.69
CA THR A 201 -7.06 -2.89 -20.51
C THR A 201 -6.36 -3.50 -19.31
N ILE A 202 -6.22 -2.72 -18.26
CA ILE A 202 -5.80 -3.22 -16.94
C ILE A 202 -7.06 -3.40 -16.11
N ALA A 203 -7.31 -4.63 -15.66
CA ALA A 203 -8.39 -4.98 -14.76
C ALA A 203 -7.84 -5.22 -13.35
N VAL A 204 -8.45 -4.57 -12.37
CA VAL A 204 -8.07 -4.65 -10.96
C VAL A 204 -9.15 -5.38 -10.19
N THR A 205 -8.75 -6.37 -9.42
CA THR A 205 -9.59 -7.11 -8.48
C THR A 205 -9.01 -6.97 -7.07
N ALA A 206 -9.86 -7.06 -6.07
CA ALA A 206 -9.44 -7.06 -4.68
C ALA A 206 -10.05 -8.24 -3.92
N ARG A 207 -9.30 -8.77 -2.96
CA ARG A 207 -9.77 -9.75 -1.99
C ARG A 207 -10.25 -9.02 -0.76
N THR A 208 -11.51 -9.27 -0.38
CA THR A 208 -12.09 -8.72 0.84
C THR A 208 -11.59 -9.47 2.08
N PRO A 209 -11.73 -8.92 3.29
CA PRO A 209 -11.43 -9.62 4.55
C PRO A 209 -12.19 -10.94 4.69
N SER A 210 -13.39 -11.06 4.08
CA SER A 210 -14.17 -12.30 4.02
C SER A 210 -13.62 -13.34 3.02
N GLY A 211 -12.52 -13.03 2.32
CA GLY A 211 -11.89 -13.92 1.32
C GLY A 211 -12.52 -13.89 -0.07
N GLN A 212 -13.58 -13.12 -0.28
CA GLN A 212 -14.24 -12.97 -1.58
C GLN A 212 -13.40 -12.08 -2.51
N VAL A 213 -13.24 -12.50 -3.77
CA VAL A 213 -12.58 -11.69 -4.80
C VAL A 213 -13.65 -10.93 -5.59
N MET A 214 -13.49 -9.61 -5.69
CA MET A 214 -14.42 -8.77 -6.42
C MET A 214 -13.69 -7.87 -7.44
N PRO A 215 -14.31 -7.60 -8.60
CA PRO A 215 -13.78 -6.64 -9.55
C PRO A 215 -13.94 -5.21 -8.99
N ILE A 216 -12.88 -4.41 -9.10
CA ILE A 216 -12.85 -3.05 -8.55
C ILE A 216 -12.94 -2.01 -9.67
N ALA A 217 -12.06 -2.12 -10.67
CA ALA A 217 -12.00 -1.17 -11.77
C ALA A 217 -11.31 -1.75 -13.00
N GLN A 218 -11.55 -1.09 -14.13
CA GLN A 218 -10.83 -1.33 -15.37
C GLN A 218 -10.37 0.02 -15.93
N SER A 219 -9.15 0.06 -16.48
CA SER A 219 -8.60 1.24 -17.13
C SER A 219 -8.04 0.86 -18.49
N LYS A 220 -8.38 1.66 -19.52
CA LYS A 220 -7.82 1.53 -20.86
C LYS A 220 -6.64 2.47 -21.01
N LEU A 221 -5.49 1.94 -21.41
CA LEU A 221 -4.25 2.68 -21.62
C LEU A 221 -3.80 2.50 -23.05
N ARG A 222 -3.30 3.61 -23.65
CA ARG A 222 -2.74 3.58 -25.01
C ARG A 222 -1.33 3.03 -24.98
N VAL A 223 -1.00 2.17 -25.94
CA VAL A 223 0.35 1.65 -26.10
C VAL A 223 0.99 2.32 -27.33
N ARG A 224 2.10 2.99 -27.11
CA ARG A 224 2.87 3.66 -28.16
C ARG A 224 4.19 2.93 -28.43
N SER A 225 4.71 3.10 -29.62
CA SER A 225 6.11 2.79 -29.93
C SER A 225 7.03 3.75 -29.19
N LEU A 226 8.24 3.31 -28.92
CA LEU A 226 9.28 4.19 -28.38
C LEU A 226 9.56 5.33 -29.37
N PRO A 227 9.85 6.55 -28.88
CA PRO A 227 10.30 7.65 -29.74
C PRO A 227 11.58 7.29 -30.48
N ASP A 228 11.79 7.91 -31.65
CA ASP A 228 13.02 7.72 -32.38
C ASP A 228 14.21 8.36 -31.62
N PRO A 229 15.33 7.64 -31.49
CA PRO A 229 16.50 8.14 -30.80
C PRO A 229 17.27 9.14 -31.68
N MET A 230 18.05 9.99 -31.04
CA MET A 230 19.01 10.87 -31.70
C MET A 230 20.41 10.26 -31.63
N PRO A 231 21.19 10.30 -32.73
CA PRO A 231 22.57 9.86 -32.71
C PRO A 231 23.46 10.84 -31.94
N TYR A 232 24.50 10.31 -31.31
CA TYR A 232 25.51 11.13 -30.65
C TYR A 232 26.85 10.40 -30.57
N LEU A 233 27.91 11.20 -30.39
CA LEU A 233 29.24 10.70 -30.03
C LEU A 233 29.44 10.91 -28.53
N ALA A 234 29.94 9.89 -27.84
CA ALA A 234 30.20 9.98 -26.40
C ALA A 234 31.57 10.61 -26.16
N LEU A 235 31.61 11.87 -25.78
CA LEU A 235 32.85 12.55 -25.42
C LEU A 235 33.13 12.41 -23.94
N THR A 236 34.25 11.81 -23.60
CA THR A 236 34.69 11.68 -22.19
C THR A 236 35.63 12.83 -21.86
N SER A 237 35.30 13.61 -20.83
CA SER A 237 36.16 14.68 -20.34
C SER A 237 37.36 14.11 -19.56
N ALA A 238 38.37 14.95 -19.31
CA ALA A 238 39.51 14.56 -18.46
C ALA A 238 39.14 14.17 -17.03
N LYS A 239 37.93 14.58 -16.57
CA LYS A 239 37.38 14.24 -15.25
C LYS A 239 36.54 12.93 -15.27
N GLY A 240 36.40 12.29 -16.43
CA GLY A 240 35.60 11.07 -16.60
C GLY A 240 34.12 11.31 -16.93
N ASP A 241 33.65 12.57 -17.00
CA ASP A 241 32.26 12.86 -17.37
C ASP A 241 32.02 12.56 -18.84
N VAL A 242 30.93 11.90 -19.16
CA VAL A 242 30.53 11.60 -20.54
C VAL A 242 29.46 12.59 -21.00
N SER A 243 29.77 13.35 -22.05
CA SER A 243 28.83 14.25 -22.70
C SER A 243 28.36 13.73 -24.06
N ARG A 244 27.10 14.06 -24.44
CA ARG A 244 26.51 13.68 -25.73
C ARG A 244 26.80 14.76 -26.75
N PHE A 245 27.70 14.50 -27.69
CA PHE A 245 28.02 15.40 -28.79
C PHE A 245 27.16 15.06 -30.03
N LYS A 246 26.34 15.98 -30.46
CA LYS A 246 25.32 15.78 -31.50
C LYS A 246 25.70 16.38 -32.86
N GLY A 247 26.93 16.77 -33.04
CA GLY A 247 27.43 17.38 -34.30
C GLY A 247 28.12 18.73 -34.11
N GLY A 248 28.81 19.18 -35.15
CA GLY A 248 29.55 20.44 -35.15
C GLY A 248 31.07 20.23 -35.13
N ARG A 249 31.81 21.21 -34.60
CA ARG A 249 33.29 21.17 -34.59
C ARG A 249 33.81 20.25 -33.47
N ILE A 250 34.66 19.33 -33.87
CA ILE A 250 35.26 18.34 -32.97
C ILE A 250 36.75 18.17 -33.24
N ALA A 251 37.57 18.08 -32.20
CA ALA A 251 38.96 17.75 -32.33
C ALA A 251 39.14 16.30 -32.85
N LYS A 252 40.06 16.11 -33.78
CA LYS A 252 40.32 14.78 -34.40
C LYS A 252 40.64 13.71 -33.32
N SER A 253 41.44 14.05 -32.32
CA SER A 253 41.77 13.14 -31.21
C SER A 253 40.54 12.76 -30.40
N SER A 254 39.64 13.73 -30.14
CA SER A 254 38.39 13.45 -29.42
C SER A 254 37.45 12.57 -30.24
N LEU A 255 37.34 12.78 -31.56
CA LEU A 255 36.51 11.95 -32.43
C LEU A 255 37.04 10.50 -32.46
N LEU A 256 38.34 10.31 -32.58
CA LEU A 256 38.95 8.96 -32.53
C LEU A 256 38.73 8.28 -31.16
N ALA A 257 38.75 9.06 -30.08
CA ALA A 257 38.54 8.53 -28.72
C ALA A 257 37.08 8.09 -28.46
N THR A 258 36.08 8.56 -29.23
CA THR A 258 34.68 8.16 -29.05
C THR A 258 34.43 6.69 -29.43
N GLY A 259 35.26 6.12 -30.26
CA GLY A 259 35.18 4.71 -30.70
C GLY A 259 34.03 4.41 -31.65
N GLY A 260 32.98 5.25 -31.71
CA GLY A 260 31.82 4.99 -32.58
C GLY A 260 30.61 5.87 -32.27
N VAL A 261 29.47 5.47 -32.80
CA VAL A 261 28.22 6.17 -32.73
C VAL A 261 27.27 5.52 -31.74
N LYS A 262 26.64 6.32 -30.90
CA LYS A 262 25.61 5.90 -29.97
C LYS A 262 24.28 6.57 -30.32
N ALA A 263 23.19 6.00 -29.80
CA ALA A 263 21.85 6.54 -29.99
C ALA A 263 21.09 6.56 -28.66
N ALA A 264 20.38 7.65 -28.38
CA ALA A 264 19.55 7.78 -27.17
C ALA A 264 18.38 8.73 -27.45
N ILE A 265 17.33 8.57 -26.67
CA ILE A 265 16.23 9.53 -26.62
C ILE A 265 16.70 10.78 -25.86
N ASP A 266 16.27 11.95 -26.32
CA ASP A 266 16.57 13.23 -25.68
C ASP A 266 15.62 13.56 -24.50
N ASP A 267 14.77 12.63 -24.12
CA ASP A 267 13.84 12.76 -23.01
C ASP A 267 14.48 12.23 -21.72
N SER A 268 14.53 13.07 -20.69
CA SER A 268 15.06 12.71 -19.37
C SER A 268 14.20 11.71 -18.61
N PHE A 269 12.96 11.49 -19.04
CA PHE A 269 12.03 10.58 -18.38
C PHE A 269 12.09 9.13 -18.89
N LEU A 270 12.69 8.93 -20.08
CA LEU A 270 12.83 7.63 -20.73
C LEU A 270 14.29 7.21 -20.81
N GLU A 271 14.78 6.46 -19.85
CA GLU A 271 16.10 5.83 -19.92
C GLU A 271 16.03 4.56 -20.75
N VAL A 272 16.15 4.70 -22.05
CA VAL A 272 16.10 3.60 -23.01
C VAL A 272 17.40 3.46 -23.73
N ASN A 273 17.96 2.26 -23.74
CA ASN A 273 19.19 1.93 -24.45
C ASN A 273 18.87 1.49 -25.89
N TYR A 274 19.41 2.23 -26.84
CA TYR A 274 19.38 1.87 -28.25
C TYR A 274 20.74 1.33 -28.69
N THR A 275 20.72 0.32 -29.57
CA THR A 275 21.92 -0.26 -30.15
C THR A 275 22.02 0.20 -31.59
N VAL A 276 23.13 0.86 -31.98
CA VAL A 276 23.41 1.20 -33.37
C VAL A 276 23.91 -0.08 -34.07
N LEU A 277 23.22 -0.47 -35.15
CA LEU A 277 23.52 -1.70 -35.90
C LEU A 277 24.49 -1.45 -37.05
N ARG A 278 24.39 -0.30 -37.70
CA ARG A 278 25.23 0.10 -38.83
C ARG A 278 25.12 1.59 -39.08
N PHE A 279 26.12 2.13 -39.74
CA PHE A 279 26.12 3.51 -40.24
C PHE A 279 27.16 3.63 -41.37
N GLN A 280 27.18 4.76 -42.06
CA GLN A 280 28.24 5.11 -43.06
C GLN A 280 28.93 6.39 -42.58
N LEU A 281 30.25 6.41 -42.71
CA LEU A 281 31.07 7.61 -42.62
C LEU A 281 31.38 8.08 -44.03
N ILE A 282 31.09 9.34 -44.34
CA ILE A 282 31.41 9.98 -45.62
C ILE A 282 32.49 11.03 -45.36
N ALA A 283 33.67 10.76 -45.91
CA ALA A 283 34.76 11.72 -46.02
C ALA A 283 34.83 12.26 -47.48
N PHE A 284 35.66 13.25 -47.72
CA PHE A 284 35.84 13.83 -49.04
C PHE A 284 37.33 13.87 -49.39
N ASP A 285 37.67 13.48 -50.63
CA ASP A 285 39.01 13.59 -51.16
C ASP A 285 39.41 15.07 -51.46
N SER A 286 40.61 15.26 -51.96
CA SER A 286 41.12 16.59 -52.32
C SER A 286 40.33 17.27 -53.44
N MET A 287 39.67 16.49 -54.30
CA MET A 287 38.84 16.96 -55.43
C MET A 287 37.37 17.17 -55.02
N GLY A 288 37.02 16.79 -53.78
CA GLY A 288 35.64 16.95 -53.29
C GLY A 288 34.75 15.74 -53.56
N ASN A 289 35.27 14.61 -54.03
CA ASN A 289 34.50 13.39 -54.21
C ASN A 289 34.22 12.73 -52.86
N ALA A 290 32.98 12.23 -52.71
CA ALA A 290 32.58 11.53 -51.51
C ALA A 290 33.17 10.13 -51.43
N LEU A 291 33.72 9.78 -50.29
CA LEU A 291 34.31 8.47 -49.97
C LEU A 291 33.50 7.80 -48.85
N PRO A 292 32.37 7.14 -49.20
CA PRO A 292 31.56 6.45 -48.20
C PRO A 292 32.21 5.16 -47.72
N GLU A 293 32.25 4.95 -46.41
CA GLU A 293 32.67 3.72 -45.77
C GLU A 293 31.63 3.23 -44.75
N ALA A 294 31.20 1.99 -44.90
CA ALA A 294 30.20 1.39 -44.04
C ALA A 294 30.83 0.79 -42.78
N SER A 295 30.10 0.85 -41.69
CA SER A 295 30.38 0.16 -40.44
C SER A 295 29.44 -1.03 -40.26
N ALA A 296 29.92 -2.14 -39.76
CA ALA A 296 29.12 -3.30 -39.37
C ALA A 296 28.89 -3.30 -37.85
N GLY A 297 28.32 -2.24 -37.32
CA GLY A 297 28.07 -2.07 -35.90
C GLY A 297 28.11 -0.62 -35.46
N ALA A 298 28.17 -0.40 -34.13
CA ALA A 298 28.22 0.92 -33.52
C ALA A 298 29.61 1.56 -33.56
N ASN A 299 30.67 0.78 -33.74
CA ASN A 299 32.07 1.22 -33.71
C ASN A 299 32.58 1.60 -35.10
N PHE A 300 33.51 2.54 -35.16
CA PHE A 300 34.21 2.86 -36.38
C PHE A 300 35.06 1.67 -36.85
N SER A 301 34.96 1.36 -38.15
CA SER A 301 35.84 0.39 -38.79
C SER A 301 37.26 0.94 -38.93
N GLU A 302 38.26 0.05 -39.14
CA GLU A 302 39.65 0.51 -39.37
C GLU A 302 39.77 1.45 -40.56
N ARG A 303 38.97 1.24 -41.62
CA ARG A 303 38.96 2.12 -42.78
C ARG A 303 38.39 3.49 -42.46
N GLN A 304 37.32 3.52 -41.67
CA GLN A 304 36.74 4.77 -41.16
C GLN A 304 37.70 5.54 -40.25
N LEU A 305 38.42 4.84 -39.37
CA LEU A 305 39.43 5.45 -38.50
C LEU A 305 40.57 6.07 -39.33
N ARG A 306 41.03 5.37 -40.38
CA ARG A 306 42.03 5.95 -41.31
C ARG A 306 41.49 7.16 -42.06
N GLN A 307 40.24 7.16 -42.52
CA GLN A 307 39.61 8.34 -43.12
C GLN A 307 39.59 9.54 -42.18
N ILE A 308 39.18 9.33 -40.90
CA ILE A 308 39.19 10.35 -39.87
C ILE A 308 40.63 10.91 -39.67
N GLN A 309 41.63 10.02 -39.55
CA GLN A 309 43.03 10.39 -39.38
C GLN A 309 43.58 11.23 -40.55
N ASN A 310 43.21 10.89 -41.79
CA ASN A 310 43.67 11.54 -42.99
C ASN A 310 42.88 12.84 -43.35
N THR A 311 41.73 13.07 -42.70
CA THR A 311 40.92 14.26 -42.98
C THR A 311 41.60 15.52 -42.43
N PRO A 312 41.88 16.54 -43.28
CA PRO A 312 42.49 17.80 -42.83
C PRO A 312 41.56 18.59 -41.89
N ARG A 313 42.17 19.46 -41.07
CA ARG A 313 41.47 20.39 -40.22
C ARG A 313 40.56 21.31 -41.05
N GLY A 314 39.35 21.60 -40.54
CA GLY A 314 38.31 22.45 -41.22
C GLY A 314 37.47 21.66 -42.24
N ARG A 315 37.77 20.42 -42.56
CA ARG A 315 36.98 19.60 -43.47
C ARG A 315 35.81 18.96 -42.72
N ARG A 316 34.74 18.70 -43.50
CA ARG A 316 33.51 18.06 -42.99
C ARG A 316 33.56 16.55 -43.16
N LEU A 317 32.97 15.85 -42.21
CA LEU A 317 32.64 14.45 -42.25
C LEU A 317 31.15 14.28 -41.96
N TYR A 318 30.52 13.33 -42.60
CA TYR A 318 29.11 13.02 -42.33
C TYR A 318 28.99 11.58 -41.88
N ILE A 319 28.23 11.38 -40.81
CA ILE A 319 27.81 10.05 -40.39
C ILE A 319 26.35 9.91 -40.78
N THR A 320 26.06 9.03 -41.73
CA THR A 320 24.76 8.87 -42.38
C THR A 320 24.28 7.43 -42.36
N GLY A 321 23.00 7.23 -42.77
CA GLY A 321 22.44 5.88 -42.85
C GLY A 321 22.51 5.12 -41.54
N ILE A 322 22.38 5.82 -40.41
CA ILE A 322 22.47 5.26 -39.09
C ILE A 322 21.18 4.48 -38.80
N ILE A 323 21.34 3.16 -38.56
CA ILE A 323 20.25 2.29 -38.15
C ILE A 323 20.44 1.92 -36.69
N ALA A 324 19.45 2.22 -35.87
CA ALA A 324 19.42 1.89 -34.45
C ALA A 324 18.24 0.98 -34.14
N ARG A 325 18.43 0.03 -33.22
CA ARG A 325 17.40 -0.87 -32.72
C ARG A 325 17.15 -0.57 -31.25
N GLY A 326 15.88 -0.39 -30.90
CA GLY A 326 15.43 -0.23 -29.52
C GLY A 326 15.16 -1.58 -28.83
N PRO A 327 14.82 -1.57 -27.52
CA PRO A 327 14.42 -2.76 -26.79
C PRO A 327 13.07 -3.35 -27.28
N ASP A 328 12.28 -2.57 -28.01
CA ASP A 328 11.09 -3.01 -28.73
C ASP A 328 11.38 -3.85 -30.00
N GLY A 329 12.67 -4.07 -30.32
CA GLY A 329 13.13 -4.84 -31.45
C GLY A 329 13.00 -4.12 -32.81
N ILE A 330 12.48 -2.89 -32.81
CA ILE A 330 12.22 -2.13 -34.07
C ILE A 330 13.51 -1.44 -34.50
N GLU A 331 13.89 -1.67 -35.79
CA GLU A 331 14.97 -0.94 -36.44
C GLU A 331 14.47 0.41 -36.97
N ARG A 332 15.22 1.45 -36.66
CA ARG A 332 14.88 2.83 -37.03
C ARG A 332 16.07 3.46 -37.74
N GLN A 333 15.78 4.11 -38.86
CA GLN A 333 16.76 5.02 -39.47
C GLN A 333 16.65 6.35 -38.73
N ILE A 334 17.79 6.81 -38.18
CA ILE A 334 17.88 8.02 -37.37
C ILE A 334 18.66 9.10 -38.07
N PRO A 335 18.55 10.38 -37.66
CA PRO A 335 19.21 11.51 -38.31
C PRO A 335 20.72 11.35 -38.48
N SER A 336 21.27 12.04 -39.45
CA SER A 336 22.72 12.06 -39.70
C SER A 336 23.43 13.03 -38.75
N LEU A 337 24.71 12.80 -38.50
CA LEU A 337 25.59 13.73 -37.79
C LEU A 337 26.53 14.42 -38.78
N GLU A 338 26.62 15.74 -38.72
CA GLU A 338 27.63 16.55 -39.42
C GLU A 338 28.75 16.91 -38.45
N LEU A 339 29.98 16.63 -38.86
CA LEU A 339 31.18 16.86 -38.04
C LEU A 339 32.13 17.78 -38.83
N ILE A 340 32.80 18.69 -38.15
CA ILE A 340 33.84 19.55 -38.70
C ILE A 340 35.11 19.31 -37.91
N ILE A 341 36.18 18.81 -38.57
CA ILE A 341 37.44 18.54 -37.90
C ILE A 341 38.07 19.85 -37.40
N GLY A 342 38.30 19.95 -36.11
CA GLY A 342 38.81 21.13 -35.41
C GLY A 342 40.32 21.14 -35.20
#